data_0de93b50341a56ecca58e380e4ff9bc8
#
_entry.id   0de93b50341a56ecca58e380e4ff9bc8
#
_cell.length_a   1.000
_cell.length_b   1.000
_cell.length_c   1.000
_cell.angle_alpha   90.00
_cell.angle_beta   90.00
_cell.angle_gamma   90.00
#
_symmetry.space_group_name_H-M   'P 1'
#
loop_
_entity.id
_entity.type
_entity.pdbx_description
1 polymer ?
#
loop_
_entity_poly.entity_id
_entity_poly.type
_entity_poly.pdbx_seq_one_letter_code
_entity_poly.pdbx_strand_id
1 'polypeptide(L)'
;MNRAERRALARKGGAEAFVRQARDVVAEHVNLEATVTTYTLAAWVLHSVFGFGEARLLKFLDGMQIAADDIKHGKTRVQGIRENLNALYPRLADAWEVRL
;
A
#
# COMPACT_ATOMS: atom_id res chain seq x y z
N MET A 1 -2.68 -20.04 -8.76
CA MET A 1 -2.89 -21.36 -8.12
C MET A 1 -3.07 -22.41 -9.19
N ASN A 2 -2.34 -23.53 -9.12
CA ASN A 2 -2.42 -24.61 -10.09
C ASN A 2 -3.49 -25.65 -9.71
N ARG A 3 -3.72 -26.64 -10.59
CA ARG A 3 -4.71 -27.70 -10.35
C ARG A 3 -4.44 -28.51 -9.08
N ALA A 4 -3.18 -28.82 -8.81
CA ALA A 4 -2.81 -29.62 -7.64
C ALA A 4 -3.12 -28.88 -6.34
N GLU A 5 -2.85 -27.61 -6.29
CA GLU A 5 -3.16 -26.75 -5.14
C GLU A 5 -4.68 -26.62 -4.92
N ARG A 6 -5.46 -26.47 -5.98
CA ARG A 6 -6.92 -26.47 -5.89
C ARG A 6 -7.47 -27.75 -5.32
N ARG A 7 -6.96 -28.90 -5.78
CA ARG A 7 -7.37 -30.21 -5.28
C ARG A 7 -7.00 -30.37 -3.80
N ALA A 8 -5.81 -29.93 -3.42
CA ALA A 8 -5.38 -29.97 -2.03
C ALA A 8 -6.26 -29.13 -1.12
N LEU A 9 -6.63 -27.92 -1.55
CA LEU A 9 -7.57 -27.04 -0.83
C LEU A 9 -8.96 -27.65 -0.70
N ALA A 10 -9.48 -28.22 -1.79
CA ALA A 10 -10.79 -28.87 -1.78
C ALA A 10 -10.81 -30.06 -0.80
N ARG A 11 -9.72 -30.80 -0.69
CA ARG A 11 -9.61 -31.91 0.25
C ARG A 11 -9.50 -31.48 1.71
N LYS A 12 -8.76 -30.36 1.96
CA LYS A 12 -8.43 -29.90 3.32
C LYS A 12 -9.52 -29.04 3.95
N GLY A 13 -10.20 -28.22 3.18
CA GLY A 13 -11.12 -27.25 3.72
C GLY A 13 -12.35 -26.99 2.87
N GLY A 14 -12.50 -27.72 1.76
CA GLY A 14 -13.65 -27.60 0.90
C GLY A 14 -13.75 -26.27 0.14
N ALA A 15 -14.95 -26.00 -0.35
CA ALA A 15 -15.24 -24.81 -1.16
C ALA A 15 -15.01 -23.49 -0.43
N GLU A 16 -15.21 -23.45 0.88
CA GLU A 16 -15.03 -22.24 1.70
C GLU A 16 -13.59 -21.76 1.71
N ALA A 17 -12.63 -22.68 1.87
CA ALA A 17 -11.21 -22.35 1.85
C ALA A 17 -10.79 -21.78 0.49
N PHE A 18 -11.29 -22.36 -0.59
CA PHE A 18 -11.04 -21.89 -1.95
C PHE A 18 -11.61 -20.49 -2.18
N VAL A 19 -12.85 -20.25 -1.77
CA VAL A 19 -13.51 -18.94 -1.93
C VAL A 19 -12.77 -17.87 -1.12
N ARG A 20 -12.37 -18.20 0.10
CA ARG A 20 -11.61 -17.28 0.96
C ARG A 20 -10.28 -16.88 0.31
N GLN A 21 -9.54 -17.85 -0.22
CA GLN A 21 -8.28 -17.59 -0.91
C GLN A 21 -8.49 -16.75 -2.17
N ALA A 22 -9.55 -17.02 -2.93
CA ALA A 22 -9.88 -16.21 -4.11
C ALA A 22 -10.19 -14.76 -3.74
N ARG A 23 -10.89 -14.52 -2.64
CA ARG A 23 -11.15 -13.17 -2.11
C ARG A 23 -9.86 -12.46 -1.73
N ASP A 24 -8.95 -13.15 -1.06
CA ASP A 24 -7.66 -12.57 -0.64
C ASP A 24 -6.82 -12.17 -1.84
N VAL A 25 -6.78 -12.98 -2.90
CA VAL A 25 -6.08 -12.66 -4.14
C VAL A 25 -6.69 -11.43 -4.82
N VAL A 26 -8.01 -11.34 -4.90
CA VAL A 26 -8.72 -10.19 -5.48
C VAL A 26 -8.45 -8.93 -4.65
N ALA A 27 -8.54 -9.03 -3.32
CA ALA A 27 -8.27 -7.92 -2.42
C ALA A 27 -6.83 -7.40 -2.56
N GLU A 28 -5.84 -8.30 -2.66
CA GLU A 28 -4.45 -7.94 -2.91
C GLU A 28 -4.28 -7.18 -4.23
N HIS A 29 -4.92 -7.66 -5.28
CA HIS A 29 -4.85 -7.02 -6.59
C HIS A 29 -5.45 -5.61 -6.59
N VAL A 30 -6.62 -5.42 -5.96
CA VAL A 30 -7.26 -4.12 -5.81
C VAL A 30 -6.37 -3.18 -4.99
N ASN A 31 -5.78 -3.66 -3.90
CA ASN A 31 -4.87 -2.87 -3.07
C ASN A 31 -3.61 -2.47 -3.85
N LEU A 32 -3.09 -3.35 -4.69
CA LEU A 32 -1.93 -3.05 -5.52
C LEU A 32 -2.23 -1.94 -6.53
N GLU A 33 -3.38 -2.00 -7.20
CA GLU A 33 -3.81 -0.94 -8.13
C GLU A 33 -3.97 0.40 -7.42
N ALA A 34 -4.60 0.43 -6.26
CA ALA A 34 -4.76 1.63 -5.45
C ALA A 34 -3.39 2.20 -5.03
N THR A 35 -2.46 1.33 -4.66
CA THR A 35 -1.10 1.71 -4.27
C THR A 35 -0.36 2.34 -5.45
N VAL A 36 -0.40 1.71 -6.62
CA VAL A 36 0.24 2.24 -7.84
C VAL A 36 -0.35 3.59 -8.22
N THR A 37 -1.67 3.74 -8.16
CA THR A 37 -2.35 5.01 -8.42
C THR A 37 -1.88 6.10 -7.46
N THR A 38 -1.84 5.79 -6.17
CA THR A 38 -1.39 6.74 -5.15
C THR A 38 0.06 7.17 -5.37
N TYR A 39 0.95 6.23 -5.66
CA TYR A 39 2.37 6.54 -5.92
C TYR A 39 2.52 7.39 -7.18
N THR A 40 1.75 7.09 -8.21
CA THR A 40 1.78 7.86 -9.46
C THR A 40 1.33 9.29 -9.24
N LEU A 41 0.24 9.51 -8.53
CA LEU A 41 -0.26 10.84 -8.21
C LEU A 41 0.72 11.62 -7.33
N ALA A 42 1.29 10.97 -6.33
CA ALA A 42 2.28 11.60 -5.46
C ALA A 42 3.53 12.01 -6.25
N ALA A 43 4.03 11.15 -7.12
CA ALA A 43 5.18 11.44 -7.98
C ALA A 43 4.87 12.60 -8.93
N TRP A 44 3.69 12.64 -9.49
CA TRP A 44 3.26 13.75 -10.35
C TRP A 44 3.25 15.08 -9.62
N VAL A 45 2.72 15.12 -8.40
CA VAL A 45 2.68 16.34 -7.59
C VAL A 45 4.09 16.78 -7.22
N LEU A 46 4.97 15.85 -6.82
CA LEU A 46 6.35 16.16 -6.49
C LEU A 46 7.10 16.74 -7.69
N HIS A 47 6.83 16.23 -8.88
CA HIS A 47 7.40 16.75 -10.11
C HIS A 47 6.83 18.14 -10.46
N SER A 48 5.50 18.28 -10.52
CA SER A 48 4.85 19.48 -11.04
C SER A 48 4.84 20.64 -10.06
N VAL A 49 4.74 20.38 -8.75
CA VAL A 49 4.65 21.42 -7.72
C VAL A 49 6.03 21.72 -7.10
N PHE A 50 6.82 20.68 -6.83
CA PHE A 50 8.09 20.80 -6.11
C PHE A 50 9.32 20.70 -7.02
N GLY A 51 9.13 20.47 -8.31
CA GLY A 51 10.20 20.46 -9.29
C GLY A 51 11.15 19.25 -9.19
N PHE A 52 10.69 18.12 -8.65
CA PHE A 52 11.50 16.92 -8.56
C PHE A 52 11.83 16.38 -9.96
N GLY A 53 13.10 16.11 -10.20
CA GLY A 53 13.56 15.41 -11.40
C GLY A 53 13.61 13.89 -11.18
N GLU A 54 14.09 13.18 -12.18
CA GLU A 54 14.13 11.72 -12.19
C GLU A 54 14.82 11.12 -10.96
N ALA A 55 15.99 11.61 -10.60
CA ALA A 55 16.76 11.07 -9.47
C ALA A 55 16.01 11.16 -8.14
N ARG A 56 15.35 12.28 -7.90
CA ARG A 56 14.57 12.50 -6.67
C ARG A 56 13.29 11.68 -6.66
N LEU A 57 12.63 11.53 -7.81
CA LEU A 57 11.44 10.70 -7.93
C LEU A 57 11.76 9.23 -7.69
N LEU A 58 12.88 8.74 -8.21
CA LEU A 58 13.32 7.36 -7.95
C LEU A 58 13.61 7.13 -6.47
N LYS A 59 14.27 8.07 -5.79
CA LYS A 59 14.49 7.99 -4.34
C LYS A 59 13.19 8.01 -3.56
N PHE A 60 12.24 8.82 -3.97
CA PHE A 60 10.93 8.89 -3.36
C PHE A 60 10.18 7.57 -3.48
N LEU A 61 10.16 6.97 -4.67
CA LEU A 61 9.49 5.70 -4.91
C LEU A 61 10.15 4.56 -4.14
N ASP A 62 11.49 4.54 -4.08
CA ASP A 62 12.22 3.56 -3.25
C ASP A 62 11.88 3.72 -1.77
N GLY A 63 11.82 4.94 -1.28
CA GLY A 63 11.43 5.23 0.10
C GLY A 63 10.00 4.79 0.41
N MET A 64 9.08 5.00 -0.51
CA MET A 64 7.70 4.54 -0.39
C MET A 64 7.62 3.02 -0.32
N GLN A 65 8.41 2.32 -1.14
CA GLN A 65 8.45 0.86 -1.13
C GLN A 65 8.98 0.31 0.20
N ILE A 66 10.04 0.92 0.74
CA ILE A 66 10.60 0.54 2.05
C ILE A 66 9.56 0.74 3.15
N ALA A 67 8.90 1.89 3.16
CA ALA A 67 7.86 2.18 4.16
C ALA A 67 6.68 1.20 4.06
N ALA A 68 6.25 0.89 2.84
CA ALA A 68 5.18 -0.08 2.61
C ALA A 68 5.57 -1.48 3.10
N ASP A 69 6.79 -1.90 2.86
CA ASP A 69 7.30 -3.19 3.34
C ASP A 69 7.38 -3.23 4.87
N ASP A 70 7.80 -2.15 5.51
CA ASP A 70 7.83 -2.06 6.97
C ASP A 70 6.43 -2.18 7.58
N ILE A 71 5.43 -1.55 6.97
CA ILE A 71 4.03 -1.68 7.38
C ILE A 71 3.54 -3.12 7.19
N LYS A 72 3.83 -3.71 6.05
CA LYS A 72 3.44 -5.09 5.73
C LYS A 72 4.02 -6.10 6.74
N HIS A 73 5.25 -5.91 7.18
CA HIS A 73 5.93 -6.79 8.14
C HIS A 73 5.68 -6.41 9.61
N GLY A 74 4.82 -5.45 9.88
CA GLY A 74 4.47 -5.04 11.23
C GLY A 74 5.53 -4.24 11.98
N LYS A 75 6.56 -3.76 11.29
CA LYS A 75 7.62 -2.94 11.90
C LYS A 75 7.14 -1.54 12.26
N THR A 76 6.16 -1.04 11.54
CA THR A 76 5.53 0.25 11.80
C THR A 76 4.07 0.21 11.37
N ARG A 77 3.30 1.22 11.79
CA ARG A 77 1.89 1.37 11.44
C ARG A 77 1.66 2.76 10.88
N VAL A 78 0.73 2.86 9.94
CA VAL A 78 0.33 4.16 9.36
C VAL A 78 -0.07 5.15 10.45
N GLN A 79 -0.85 4.69 11.43
CA GLN A 79 -1.28 5.55 12.54
C GLN A 79 -0.08 6.08 13.35
N GLY A 80 0.91 5.25 13.63
CA GLY A 80 2.12 5.66 14.35
C GLY A 80 2.94 6.69 13.57
N ILE A 81 3.07 6.51 12.26
CA ILE A 81 3.75 7.47 11.38
C ILE A 81 3.01 8.82 11.40
N ARG A 82 1.69 8.77 11.30
CA ARG A 82 0.83 9.97 11.33
C ARG A 82 0.96 10.71 12.66
N GLU A 83 0.95 10.00 13.78
CA GLU A 83 1.14 10.57 15.10
C GLU A 83 2.50 11.25 15.24
N ASN A 84 3.56 10.63 14.74
CA ASN A 84 4.90 11.21 14.72
C ASN A 84 4.96 12.50 13.90
N LEU A 85 4.36 12.49 12.73
CA LEU A 85 4.31 13.68 11.87
C LEU A 85 3.50 14.81 12.51
N ASN A 86 2.38 14.49 13.16
CA ASN A 86 1.56 15.47 13.85
C ASN A 86 2.29 16.08 15.06
N ALA A 87 3.11 15.28 15.74
CA ALA A 87 3.95 15.76 16.85
C ALA A 87 5.03 16.74 16.36
N LEU A 88 5.65 16.44 15.23
CA LEU A 88 6.67 17.30 14.61
C LEU A 88 6.07 18.54 13.97
N TYR A 89 4.92 18.39 13.33
CA TYR A 89 4.26 19.43 12.55
C TYR A 89 2.76 19.46 12.86
N PRO A 90 2.35 20.17 13.92
CA PRO A 90 0.96 20.14 14.39
C PRO A 90 -0.10 20.54 13.35
N ARG A 91 0.27 21.36 12.35
CA ARG A 91 -0.64 21.76 11.27
C ARG A 91 -1.05 20.60 10.37
N LEU A 92 -0.26 19.50 10.36
CA LEU A 92 -0.60 18.33 9.55
C LEU A 92 -1.82 17.57 10.07
N ALA A 93 -2.15 17.73 11.37
CA ALA A 93 -3.27 17.00 11.97
C ALA A 93 -4.59 17.15 11.18
N ASP A 94 -4.84 18.34 10.62
CA ASP A 94 -6.05 18.61 9.85
C ASP A 94 -5.91 18.31 8.34
N ALA A 95 -4.70 17.97 7.88
CA ALA A 95 -4.41 17.79 6.47
C ALA A 95 -4.62 16.37 5.96
N TRP A 96 -4.86 15.41 6.85
CA TRP A 96 -4.97 14.00 6.46
C TRP A 96 -6.31 13.61 5.84
N GLU A 97 -7.31 14.46 5.96
CA GLU A 97 -8.62 14.21 5.36
C GLU A 97 -8.59 14.55 3.87
N VAL A 98 -8.92 13.57 3.04
CA VAL A 98 -9.04 13.77 1.60
C VAL A 98 -10.46 14.22 1.30
N ARG A 99 -10.59 15.41 0.75
CA ARG A 99 -11.89 15.95 0.30
C ARG A 99 -12.08 15.66 -1.17
N LEU A 100 -13.10 14.90 -1.46
CA LEU A 100 -13.46 14.53 -2.82
C LEU A 100 -14.66 15.34 -3.29
#